data_939be8607e7f520743a30d47658c0906
#
_entry.id   939be8607e7f520743a30d47658c0906
#
_cell.length_a   1.000
_cell.length_b   1.000
_cell.length_c   1.000
_cell.angle_alpha   90.00
_cell.angle_beta   90.00
_cell.angle_gamma   90.00
#
_symmetry.space_group_name_H-M   'P 1'
#
loop_
_entity.id
_entity.type
_entity.pdbx_description
1 polymer ?
#
loop_
_entity_poly.entity_id
_entity_poly.type
_entity_poly.pdbx_seq_one_letter_code
_entity_poly.pdbx_strand_id
1 'polypeptide(L)'
;MTDVAIINYGAQHDYPAMLHELANGLHVFSHNPLAHTAGLGSYEHVEDCEFVPYAELRIRQLARTRRFAHIITDNEYDLERAARIREDLGIPGQSARSARQFRDKVVMKQTAGRTVATPRYARLTTIVDLTRFIADNDYPVVVKPVSQGGSRDIVVLRDENDLMAFSRRHWREDLMVEDFVDGEIYHVDAILAPGYRFVASSRYLRDCLGVLSGQNNGSLQLDPAGKLSRRLEEFLDRVLEAFDTPEVGAYHLEVFRTPEDEFVLCEIASRVGGSRIPALTRLTYGLDLHTTWLRLSCGLPVDPAPNTPPAALRGSIGIVPQGRPVRAPQSLPFDWVEHYQVNEQLALGAVAQNSTSNLCFALVRGADTAEVEQRLLQVEEWILDNLIEADGPARLPAP
;
A
#
# COMPACT_ATOMS: atom_id res chain seq x y z
N MET A 1 22.92 -12.75 21.65
CA MET A 1 22.18 -11.66 20.97
C MET A 1 21.20 -12.32 19.99
N THR A 2 20.05 -11.76 19.85
CA THR A 2 19.03 -12.21 18.90
C THR A 2 19.28 -11.49 17.58
N ASP A 3 19.59 -12.23 16.51
CA ASP A 3 19.79 -11.63 15.19
C ASP A 3 18.46 -11.56 14.44
N VAL A 4 18.26 -10.47 13.70
CA VAL A 4 17.10 -10.20 12.85
C VAL A 4 17.57 -9.82 11.45
N ALA A 5 17.06 -10.50 10.43
CA ALA A 5 17.28 -10.10 9.05
C ALA A 5 16.09 -9.27 8.55
N ILE A 6 16.37 -8.15 7.89
CA ILE A 6 15.37 -7.26 7.31
C ILE A 6 15.65 -7.11 5.81
N ILE A 7 14.64 -7.42 5.00
CA ILE A 7 14.66 -7.18 3.56
C ILE A 7 13.82 -5.93 3.31
N ASN A 8 14.46 -4.84 2.89
CA ASN A 8 13.85 -3.53 2.67
C ASN A 8 13.93 -3.15 1.20
N TYR A 9 12.82 -2.73 0.62
CA TYR A 9 12.82 -2.22 -0.75
C TYR A 9 13.26 -0.76 -0.81
N GLY A 10 12.55 0.14 -0.14
CA GLY A 10 12.78 1.57 -0.32
C GLY A 10 12.47 2.45 0.87
N ALA A 11 11.98 1.88 1.96
CA ALA A 11 11.65 2.65 3.16
C ALA A 11 12.91 3.22 3.82
N GLN A 12 12.87 4.51 4.18
CA GLN A 12 13.95 5.21 4.88
C GLN A 12 13.75 5.11 6.40
N HIS A 13 13.68 3.87 6.91
CA HIS A 13 13.51 3.61 8.33
C HIS A 13 14.83 3.71 9.09
N ASP A 14 14.78 4.32 10.28
CA ASP A 14 15.86 4.24 11.27
C ASP A 14 15.65 2.96 12.11
N TYR A 15 15.99 1.80 11.52
CA TYR A 15 15.82 0.51 12.18
C TYR A 15 16.52 0.43 13.56
N PRO A 16 17.76 0.97 13.75
CA PRO A 16 18.39 1.03 15.07
C PRO A 16 17.58 1.81 16.11
N ALA A 17 16.92 2.90 15.72
CA ALA A 17 16.06 3.65 16.62
C ALA A 17 14.75 2.93 16.92
N MET A 18 14.12 2.31 15.88
CA MET A 18 12.86 1.58 16.00
C MET A 18 13.01 0.29 16.85
N LEU A 19 14.14 -0.40 16.75
CA LEU A 19 14.44 -1.70 17.36
C LEU A 19 15.72 -1.62 18.23
N HIS A 20 15.83 -0.58 19.06
CA HIS A 20 17.07 -0.24 19.75
C HIS A 20 17.60 -1.36 20.66
N GLU A 21 16.74 -2.22 21.21
CA GLU A 21 17.13 -3.38 22.01
C GLU A 21 17.89 -4.44 21.19
N LEU A 22 17.70 -4.44 19.86
CA LEU A 22 18.28 -5.41 18.92
C LEU A 22 19.35 -4.80 18.02
N ALA A 23 19.73 -3.52 18.21
CA ALA A 23 20.51 -2.72 17.26
C ALA A 23 21.67 -3.50 16.62
N ASN A 24 22.64 -3.97 17.38
CA ASN A 24 23.82 -4.69 16.84
C ASN A 24 23.50 -6.10 16.26
N GLY A 25 22.27 -6.58 16.38
CA GLY A 25 21.76 -7.83 15.80
C GLY A 25 20.94 -7.63 14.53
N LEU A 26 20.78 -6.39 14.04
CA LEU A 26 19.99 -6.11 12.85
C LEU A 26 20.86 -6.23 11.59
N HIS A 27 20.45 -7.08 10.67
CA HIS A 27 21.11 -7.32 9.37
C HIS A 27 20.17 -6.88 8.24
N VAL A 28 20.46 -5.73 7.60
CA VAL A 28 19.55 -5.10 6.64
C VAL A 28 20.08 -5.23 5.22
N PHE A 29 19.22 -5.71 4.32
CA PHE A 29 19.43 -5.77 2.87
C PHE A 29 18.45 -4.80 2.23
N SER A 30 18.93 -3.78 1.53
CA SER A 30 18.07 -2.70 1.02
C SER A 30 18.32 -2.39 -0.44
N HIS A 31 17.25 -2.23 -1.23
CA HIS A 31 17.31 -1.76 -2.61
C HIS A 31 17.78 -0.32 -2.67
N ASN A 32 17.19 0.57 -1.87
CA ASN A 32 17.65 1.95 -1.79
C ASN A 32 18.63 2.13 -0.64
N PRO A 33 19.67 2.97 -0.81
CA PRO A 33 20.57 3.31 0.28
C PRO A 33 19.82 3.85 1.49
N LEU A 34 20.16 3.36 2.68
CA LEU A 34 19.60 3.85 3.95
C LEU A 34 20.40 5.04 4.45
N ALA A 35 19.68 6.06 4.96
CA ALA A 35 20.29 7.22 5.60
C ALA A 35 20.90 6.89 6.98
N HIS A 36 20.32 5.91 7.71
CA HIS A 36 20.66 5.54 9.06
C HIS A 36 21.14 4.09 9.14
N THR A 37 22.46 3.89 9.14
CA THR A 37 23.09 2.55 9.21
C THR A 37 23.95 2.34 10.47
N ALA A 38 24.24 3.43 11.21
CA ALA A 38 24.99 3.33 12.46
C ALA A 38 24.21 2.51 13.51
N GLY A 39 24.86 1.53 14.12
CA GLY A 39 24.24 0.62 15.09
C GLY A 39 23.63 -0.65 14.49
N LEU A 40 23.66 -0.84 13.15
CA LEU A 40 23.31 -2.11 12.53
C LEU A 40 24.42 -3.15 12.72
N GLY A 41 24.07 -4.41 12.89
CA GLY A 41 25.00 -5.54 12.86
C GLY A 41 25.65 -5.73 11.50
N SER A 42 24.89 -5.55 10.41
CA SER A 42 25.39 -5.38 9.05
C SER A 42 24.35 -4.66 8.16
N TYR A 43 24.87 -4.01 7.14
CA TYR A 43 24.06 -3.37 6.09
C TYR A 43 24.64 -3.70 4.73
N GLU A 44 23.78 -4.13 3.81
CA GLU A 44 24.16 -4.41 2.43
C GLU A 44 23.16 -3.71 1.49
N HIS A 45 23.65 -2.77 0.69
CA HIS A 45 22.90 -2.18 -0.43
C HIS A 45 22.93 -3.15 -1.60
N VAL A 46 21.75 -3.48 -2.14
CA VAL A 46 21.56 -4.48 -3.19
C VAL A 46 20.68 -3.87 -4.27
N GLU A 47 21.27 -3.42 -5.37
CA GLU A 47 20.49 -2.96 -6.52
C GLU A 47 19.50 -4.05 -6.96
N ASP A 48 18.31 -3.62 -7.35
CA ASP A 48 17.23 -4.52 -7.79
C ASP A 48 16.95 -5.66 -6.81
N CYS A 49 17.08 -5.39 -5.50
CA CYS A 49 16.96 -6.39 -4.43
C CYS A 49 15.71 -7.26 -4.58
N GLU A 50 14.61 -6.71 -5.09
CA GLU A 50 13.36 -7.44 -5.33
C GLU A 50 13.43 -8.46 -6.49
N PHE A 51 14.36 -8.28 -7.43
CA PHE A 51 14.51 -9.16 -8.61
C PHE A 51 15.70 -10.12 -8.51
N VAL A 52 16.64 -9.87 -7.60
CA VAL A 52 17.83 -10.70 -7.45
C VAL A 52 17.79 -11.52 -6.16
N PRO A 53 18.22 -12.82 -6.19
CA PRO A 53 18.16 -13.70 -5.02
C PRO A 53 19.31 -13.49 -4.04
N TYR A 54 19.91 -12.30 -4.05
CA TYR A 54 21.10 -12.01 -3.25
C TYR A 54 20.82 -12.02 -1.75
N ALA A 55 19.75 -11.34 -1.32
CA ALA A 55 19.38 -11.25 0.10
C ALA A 55 19.15 -12.67 0.69
N GLU A 56 18.44 -13.54 -0.01
CA GLU A 56 18.18 -14.91 0.43
C GLU A 56 19.47 -15.71 0.60
N LEU A 57 20.38 -15.61 -0.38
CA LEU A 57 21.66 -16.31 -0.32
C LEU A 57 22.51 -15.77 0.86
N ARG A 58 22.55 -14.46 1.06
CA ARG A 58 23.33 -13.85 2.15
C ARG A 58 22.76 -14.22 3.53
N ILE A 59 21.45 -14.18 3.72
CA ILE A 59 20.81 -14.62 4.98
C ILE A 59 21.20 -16.08 5.27
N ARG A 60 21.11 -16.97 4.28
CA ARG A 60 21.55 -18.38 4.44
C ARG A 60 23.03 -18.52 4.76
N GLN A 61 23.90 -17.71 4.18
CA GLN A 61 25.33 -17.72 4.50
C GLN A 61 25.56 -17.25 5.95
N LEU A 62 24.93 -16.16 6.37
CA LEU A 62 25.01 -15.65 7.73
C LEU A 62 24.45 -16.65 8.75
N ALA A 63 23.38 -17.36 8.42
CA ALA A 63 22.77 -18.39 9.28
C ALA A 63 23.68 -19.58 9.61
N ARG A 64 24.82 -19.75 8.90
CA ARG A 64 25.84 -20.78 9.25
C ARG A 64 26.58 -20.47 10.54
N THR A 65 26.68 -19.19 10.90
CA THR A 65 27.45 -18.71 12.06
C THR A 65 26.62 -17.87 13.03
N ARG A 66 25.39 -17.50 12.64
CA ARG A 66 24.45 -16.67 13.40
C ARG A 66 23.13 -17.38 13.55
N ARG A 67 22.38 -17.06 14.61
CA ARG A 67 21.05 -17.61 14.83
C ARG A 67 20.03 -16.49 14.68
N PHE A 68 19.38 -16.42 13.54
CA PHE A 68 18.27 -15.49 13.32
C PHE A 68 17.03 -15.97 14.06
N ALA A 69 16.41 -15.07 14.82
CA ALA A 69 15.10 -15.30 15.43
C ALA A 69 13.97 -14.83 14.50
N HIS A 70 14.23 -13.80 13.70
CA HIS A 70 13.21 -13.22 12.81
C HIS A 70 13.81 -12.87 11.46
N ILE A 71 13.00 -13.04 10.41
CA ILE A 71 13.24 -12.51 9.06
C ILE A 71 12.01 -11.71 8.68
N ILE A 72 12.18 -10.41 8.47
CA ILE A 72 11.10 -9.45 8.29
C ILE A 72 11.26 -8.74 6.96
N THR A 73 10.15 -8.40 6.32
CA THR A 73 10.08 -7.45 5.23
C THR A 73 8.90 -6.52 5.43
N ASP A 74 9.11 -5.23 5.23
CA ASP A 74 8.09 -4.18 5.28
C ASP A 74 7.47 -3.90 3.90
N ASN A 75 7.85 -4.69 2.91
CA ASN A 75 7.50 -4.49 1.52
C ASN A 75 6.73 -5.71 0.99
N GLU A 76 5.77 -5.41 0.18
CA GLU A 76 4.85 -6.38 -0.42
C GLU A 76 5.56 -7.37 -1.35
N TYR A 77 6.57 -6.93 -2.12
CA TYR A 77 7.24 -7.76 -3.13
C TYR A 77 8.07 -8.88 -2.52
N ASP A 78 8.57 -8.70 -1.30
CA ASP A 78 9.46 -9.64 -0.62
C ASP A 78 8.76 -10.60 0.35
N LEU A 79 7.43 -10.51 0.51
CA LEU A 79 6.67 -11.34 1.46
C LEU A 79 6.89 -12.84 1.23
N GLU A 80 6.76 -13.31 -0.03
CA GLU A 80 6.96 -14.72 -0.35
C GLU A 80 8.42 -15.17 -0.20
N ARG A 81 9.38 -14.30 -0.54
CA ARG A 81 10.82 -14.57 -0.39
C ARG A 81 11.19 -14.72 1.07
N ALA A 82 10.79 -13.75 1.89
CA ALA A 82 11.02 -13.80 3.33
C ALA A 82 10.36 -15.02 3.97
N ALA A 83 9.17 -15.41 3.52
CA ALA A 83 8.48 -16.58 4.01
C ALA A 83 9.23 -17.87 3.65
N ARG A 84 9.69 -18.05 2.39
CA ARG A 84 10.46 -19.23 1.96
C ARG A 84 11.76 -19.39 2.74
N ILE A 85 12.46 -18.29 3.03
CA ILE A 85 13.70 -18.35 3.82
C ILE A 85 13.41 -18.67 5.28
N ARG A 86 12.32 -18.16 5.86
CA ARG A 86 11.89 -18.56 7.21
C ARG A 86 11.63 -20.07 7.29
N GLU A 87 10.89 -20.62 6.33
CA GLU A 87 10.61 -22.07 6.27
C GLU A 87 11.89 -22.90 6.11
N ASP A 88 12.80 -22.50 5.22
CA ASP A 88 14.08 -23.17 5.00
C ASP A 88 14.98 -23.19 6.25
N LEU A 89 14.96 -22.14 7.04
CA LEU A 89 15.78 -21.99 8.25
C LEU A 89 15.04 -22.39 9.55
N GLY A 90 13.77 -22.80 9.47
CA GLY A 90 12.96 -23.16 10.62
C GLY A 90 12.65 -21.97 11.54
N ILE A 91 12.56 -20.75 10.98
CA ILE A 91 12.28 -19.51 11.71
C ILE A 91 10.78 -19.26 11.70
N PRO A 92 10.14 -18.94 12.86
CA PRO A 92 8.71 -18.67 12.93
C PRO A 92 8.32 -17.39 12.20
N GLY A 93 7.05 -17.30 11.79
CA GLY A 93 6.45 -16.13 11.15
C GLY A 93 5.50 -16.52 10.02
N GLN A 94 5.16 -15.57 9.15
CA GLN A 94 4.26 -15.80 8.03
C GLN A 94 4.80 -16.88 7.09
N SER A 95 4.01 -17.93 6.82
CA SER A 95 4.37 -19.04 5.92
C SER A 95 4.33 -18.60 4.45
N ALA A 96 4.97 -19.39 3.57
CA ALA A 96 4.92 -19.13 2.12
C ALA A 96 3.49 -19.26 1.56
N ARG A 97 2.68 -20.17 2.11
CA ARG A 97 1.26 -20.30 1.76
C ARG A 97 0.49 -19.03 2.16
N SER A 98 0.67 -18.55 3.38
CA SER A 98 0.09 -17.31 3.85
C SER A 98 0.53 -16.12 2.98
N ALA A 99 1.83 -15.92 2.78
CA ALA A 99 2.36 -14.84 1.97
C ALA A 99 1.73 -14.82 0.56
N ARG A 100 1.57 -15.98 -0.08
CA ARG A 100 0.93 -16.09 -1.39
C ARG A 100 -0.55 -15.71 -1.37
N GLN A 101 -1.29 -16.01 -0.29
CA GLN A 101 -2.69 -15.60 -0.15
C GLN A 101 -2.84 -14.06 -0.15
N PHE A 102 -1.86 -13.34 0.40
CA PHE A 102 -1.85 -11.87 0.45
C PHE A 102 -1.15 -11.22 -0.76
N ARG A 103 -0.57 -11.99 -1.68
CA ARG A 103 0.16 -11.49 -2.85
C ARG A 103 -0.49 -11.80 -4.18
N ASP A 104 -0.91 -13.04 -4.38
CA ASP A 104 -1.54 -13.51 -5.61
C ASP A 104 -3.04 -13.21 -5.57
N LYS A 105 -3.49 -12.18 -6.29
CA LYS A 105 -4.88 -11.71 -6.28
C LYS A 105 -5.90 -12.77 -6.68
N VAL A 106 -5.51 -13.77 -7.47
CA VAL A 106 -6.38 -14.91 -7.82
C VAL A 106 -6.52 -15.84 -6.61
N VAL A 107 -5.41 -16.18 -5.95
CA VAL A 107 -5.42 -17.00 -4.72
C VAL A 107 -6.14 -16.24 -3.59
N MET A 108 -5.90 -14.94 -3.49
CA MET A 108 -6.57 -14.04 -2.54
C MET A 108 -8.08 -14.12 -2.67
N LYS A 109 -8.62 -13.90 -3.86
CA LYS A 109 -10.07 -13.94 -4.11
C LYS A 109 -10.66 -15.34 -3.93
N GLN A 110 -9.94 -16.37 -4.35
CA GLN A 110 -10.33 -17.76 -4.10
C GLN A 110 -10.40 -18.07 -2.60
N THR A 111 -9.49 -17.51 -1.80
CA THR A 111 -9.45 -17.68 -0.36
C THR A 111 -10.56 -16.90 0.33
N ALA A 112 -10.67 -15.59 0.04
CA ALA A 112 -11.65 -14.70 0.64
C ALA A 112 -13.10 -15.02 0.26
N GLY A 113 -13.33 -15.54 -0.94
CA GLY A 113 -14.66 -15.90 -1.44
C GLY A 113 -15.39 -16.97 -0.62
N ARG A 114 -14.72 -17.53 0.39
CA ARG A 114 -15.35 -18.45 1.37
C ARG A 114 -16.16 -17.71 2.45
N THR A 115 -15.84 -16.45 2.71
CA THR A 115 -16.39 -15.67 3.83
C THR A 115 -16.97 -14.33 3.42
N VAL A 116 -16.50 -13.75 2.29
CA VAL A 116 -16.93 -12.44 1.80
C VAL A 116 -17.16 -12.44 0.29
N ALA A 117 -17.92 -11.45 -0.19
CA ALA A 117 -18.10 -11.23 -1.63
C ALA A 117 -16.82 -10.77 -2.30
N THR A 118 -16.57 -11.30 -3.50
CA THR A 118 -15.48 -10.90 -4.41
C THR A 118 -16.05 -10.67 -5.80
N PRO A 119 -15.42 -9.84 -6.66
CA PRO A 119 -15.78 -9.83 -8.08
C PRO A 119 -15.62 -11.23 -8.67
N ARG A 120 -16.34 -11.57 -9.73
CA ARG A 120 -15.98 -12.74 -10.56
C ARG A 120 -14.60 -12.49 -11.15
N TYR A 121 -13.78 -13.51 -11.29
CA TYR A 121 -12.38 -13.33 -11.72
C TYR A 121 -11.85 -14.59 -12.41
N ALA A 122 -10.81 -14.40 -13.22
CA ALA A 122 -10.05 -15.49 -13.80
C ALA A 122 -8.57 -15.12 -13.95
N ARG A 123 -7.68 -16.10 -13.81
CA ARG A 123 -6.28 -15.96 -14.24
C ARG A 123 -6.21 -15.99 -15.75
N LEU A 124 -5.43 -15.14 -16.36
CA LEU A 124 -5.21 -15.10 -17.79
C LEU A 124 -3.89 -15.78 -18.14
N THR A 125 -3.94 -16.78 -18.99
CA THR A 125 -2.77 -17.40 -19.61
C THR A 125 -2.65 -16.93 -21.07
N THR A 126 -3.79 -16.74 -21.72
CA THR A 126 -3.87 -16.32 -23.11
C THR A 126 -4.98 -15.29 -23.32
N ILE A 127 -4.98 -14.62 -24.47
CA ILE A 127 -6.07 -13.74 -24.86
C ILE A 127 -7.42 -14.48 -24.97
N VAL A 128 -7.39 -15.79 -25.23
CA VAL A 128 -8.62 -16.61 -25.32
C VAL A 128 -9.31 -16.71 -23.95
N ASP A 129 -8.54 -16.76 -22.85
CA ASP A 129 -9.11 -16.75 -21.50
C ASP A 129 -9.86 -15.45 -21.22
N LEU A 130 -9.29 -14.31 -21.65
CA LEU A 130 -9.92 -13.00 -21.54
C LEU A 130 -11.21 -12.90 -22.35
N THR A 131 -11.17 -13.30 -23.63
CA THR A 131 -12.38 -13.23 -24.47
C THR A 131 -13.48 -14.17 -23.97
N ARG A 132 -13.12 -15.33 -23.42
CA ARG A 132 -14.09 -16.23 -22.78
C ARG A 132 -14.70 -15.61 -21.53
N PHE A 133 -13.86 -15.01 -20.66
CA PHE A 133 -14.36 -14.33 -19.47
C PHE A 133 -15.35 -13.22 -19.83
N ILE A 134 -15.03 -12.39 -20.84
CA ILE A 134 -15.92 -11.33 -21.32
C ILE A 134 -17.21 -11.91 -21.89
N ALA A 135 -17.16 -12.99 -22.69
CA ALA A 135 -18.35 -13.64 -23.24
C ALA A 135 -19.30 -14.18 -22.16
N ASP A 136 -18.76 -14.61 -21.01
CA ASP A 136 -19.54 -15.16 -19.90
C ASP A 136 -20.05 -14.08 -18.93
N ASN A 137 -19.43 -12.89 -18.90
CA ASN A 137 -19.65 -11.91 -17.83
C ASN A 137 -19.97 -10.48 -18.31
N ASP A 138 -19.87 -10.21 -19.61
CA ASP A 138 -20.03 -8.89 -20.24
C ASP A 138 -18.96 -7.85 -19.82
N TYR A 139 -19.03 -6.67 -20.43
CA TYR A 139 -18.27 -5.48 -20.06
C TYR A 139 -19.00 -4.64 -18.99
N PRO A 140 -18.29 -3.80 -18.23
CA PRO A 140 -16.85 -3.59 -18.21
C PRO A 140 -16.11 -4.62 -17.38
N VAL A 141 -14.84 -4.90 -17.75
CA VAL A 141 -13.94 -5.78 -16.99
C VAL A 141 -12.61 -5.08 -16.69
N VAL A 142 -11.93 -5.51 -15.65
CA VAL A 142 -10.62 -5.00 -15.25
C VAL A 142 -9.56 -6.07 -15.48
N VAL A 143 -8.55 -5.75 -16.28
CA VAL A 143 -7.34 -6.58 -16.45
C VAL A 143 -6.20 -5.98 -15.65
N LYS A 144 -5.55 -6.78 -14.82
CA LYS A 144 -4.46 -6.33 -13.95
C LYS A 144 -3.44 -7.42 -13.67
N PRO A 145 -2.20 -7.07 -13.31
CA PRO A 145 -1.22 -8.04 -12.83
C PRO A 145 -1.67 -8.71 -11.53
N VAL A 146 -1.37 -9.99 -11.43
CA VAL A 146 -1.76 -10.82 -10.27
C VAL A 146 -1.08 -10.34 -8.98
N SER A 147 0.16 -9.84 -9.06
CA SER A 147 1.00 -9.55 -7.89
C SER A 147 1.62 -8.15 -7.86
N GLN A 148 1.11 -7.21 -8.66
CA GLN A 148 1.55 -5.81 -8.60
C GLN A 148 0.69 -5.00 -7.64
N GLY A 149 1.26 -3.89 -7.11
CA GLY A 149 0.58 -2.92 -6.25
C GLY A 149 0.63 -1.50 -6.82
N GLY A 150 -0.12 -0.56 -6.19
CA GLY A 150 -0.11 0.86 -6.55
C GLY A 150 -0.76 1.16 -7.90
N SER A 151 -1.78 0.44 -8.28
CA SER A 151 -2.56 0.59 -9.52
C SER A 151 -1.72 0.48 -10.81
N ARG A 152 -0.56 -0.17 -10.76
CA ARG A 152 0.33 -0.35 -11.92
C ARG A 152 -0.27 -1.32 -12.92
N ASP A 153 -0.21 -0.94 -14.21
CA ASP A 153 -0.61 -1.78 -15.35
C ASP A 153 -2.07 -2.28 -15.29
N ILE A 154 -2.95 -1.57 -14.58
CA ILE A 154 -4.38 -1.86 -14.56
C ILE A 154 -5.02 -1.27 -15.82
N VAL A 155 -5.89 -2.05 -16.46
CA VAL A 155 -6.63 -1.64 -17.64
C VAL A 155 -8.10 -1.97 -17.45
N VAL A 156 -8.97 -0.97 -17.61
CA VAL A 156 -10.43 -1.18 -17.69
C VAL A 156 -10.81 -1.32 -19.15
N LEU A 157 -11.44 -2.44 -19.51
CA LEU A 157 -12.00 -2.68 -20.82
C LEU A 157 -13.51 -2.45 -20.74
N ARG A 158 -13.98 -1.44 -21.45
CA ARG A 158 -15.39 -1.02 -21.43
C ARG A 158 -16.19 -1.55 -22.61
N ASP A 159 -15.48 -1.90 -23.69
CA ASP A 159 -16.07 -2.39 -24.92
C ASP A 159 -15.03 -3.15 -25.78
N GLU A 160 -15.47 -3.60 -26.94
CA GLU A 160 -14.63 -4.30 -27.91
C GLU A 160 -13.48 -3.44 -28.45
N ASN A 161 -13.64 -2.10 -28.52
CA ASN A 161 -12.56 -1.21 -28.98
C ASN A 161 -11.42 -1.18 -27.95
N ASP A 162 -11.76 -1.15 -26.65
CA ASP A 162 -10.78 -1.24 -25.56
C ASP A 162 -10.06 -2.60 -25.61
N LEU A 163 -10.77 -3.69 -25.85
CA LEU A 163 -10.18 -5.02 -26.02
C LEU A 163 -9.22 -5.07 -27.20
N MET A 164 -9.62 -4.53 -28.34
CA MET A 164 -8.76 -4.46 -29.53
C MET A 164 -7.51 -3.59 -29.31
N ALA A 165 -7.63 -2.48 -28.57
CA ALA A 165 -6.49 -1.66 -28.19
C ALA A 165 -5.57 -2.39 -27.20
N PHE A 166 -6.13 -3.10 -26.23
CA PHE A 166 -5.39 -3.93 -25.28
C PHE A 166 -4.62 -5.05 -25.97
N SER A 167 -5.22 -5.72 -26.97
CA SER A 167 -4.61 -6.83 -27.69
C SER A 167 -3.33 -6.46 -28.46
N ARG A 168 -3.08 -5.16 -28.69
CA ARG A 168 -1.87 -4.64 -29.33
C ARG A 168 -0.72 -4.34 -28.35
N ARG A 169 -0.97 -4.49 -27.03
CA ARG A 169 0.06 -4.34 -26.01
C ARG A 169 0.89 -5.62 -25.91
N HIS A 170 2.09 -5.47 -25.34
CA HIS A 170 2.90 -6.65 -24.99
C HIS A 170 2.16 -7.51 -23.96
N TRP A 171 1.95 -8.80 -24.28
CA TRP A 171 1.27 -9.73 -23.39
C TRP A 171 2.17 -10.11 -22.22
N ARG A 172 1.61 -10.07 -21.00
CA ARG A 172 2.29 -10.50 -19.77
C ARG A 172 1.74 -11.85 -19.33
N GLU A 173 2.58 -12.67 -18.72
CA GLU A 173 2.18 -13.99 -18.23
C GLU A 173 1.52 -13.97 -16.83
N ASP A 174 1.56 -12.82 -16.14
CA ASP A 174 1.10 -12.64 -14.76
C ASP A 174 -0.21 -11.84 -14.65
N LEU A 175 -1.12 -11.99 -15.59
CA LEU A 175 -2.38 -11.24 -15.63
C LEU A 175 -3.57 -12.02 -15.05
N MET A 176 -4.54 -11.26 -14.56
CA MET A 176 -5.89 -11.70 -14.24
C MET A 176 -6.92 -10.74 -14.83
N VAL A 177 -8.15 -11.21 -14.95
CA VAL A 177 -9.34 -10.40 -15.25
C VAL A 177 -10.33 -10.52 -14.09
N GLU A 178 -11.08 -9.46 -13.85
CA GLU A 178 -12.21 -9.46 -12.92
C GLU A 178 -13.32 -8.52 -13.40
N ASP A 179 -14.53 -8.69 -12.86
CA ASP A 179 -15.61 -7.73 -13.07
C ASP A 179 -15.21 -6.35 -12.58
N PHE A 180 -15.60 -5.33 -13.30
CA PHE A 180 -15.56 -3.97 -12.80
C PHE A 180 -16.64 -3.80 -11.71
N VAL A 181 -16.24 -3.38 -10.51
CA VAL A 181 -17.16 -3.08 -9.42
C VAL A 181 -17.35 -1.57 -9.36
N ASP A 182 -18.57 -1.11 -9.62
CA ASP A 182 -18.96 0.28 -9.42
C ASP A 182 -19.20 0.54 -7.92
N GLY A 183 -18.63 1.62 -7.38
CA GLY A 183 -18.78 1.94 -5.98
C GLY A 183 -17.65 2.79 -5.41
N GLU A 184 -17.84 3.22 -4.17
CA GLU A 184 -16.80 3.91 -3.39
C GLU A 184 -15.76 2.91 -2.90
N ILE A 185 -14.49 3.32 -2.85
CA ILE A 185 -13.41 2.48 -2.32
C ILE A 185 -13.05 2.97 -0.91
N TYR A 186 -13.01 2.02 0.01
CA TYR A 186 -12.57 2.19 1.38
C TYR A 186 -11.28 1.40 1.62
N HIS A 187 -10.48 1.84 2.60
CA HIS A 187 -9.39 1.01 3.08
C HIS A 187 -9.43 0.89 4.61
N VAL A 188 -8.95 -0.25 5.08
CA VAL A 188 -8.82 -0.57 6.51
C VAL A 188 -7.38 -0.96 6.77
N ASP A 189 -6.74 -0.22 7.69
CA ASP A 189 -5.37 -0.45 8.10
C ASP A 189 -5.37 -1.00 9.51
N ALA A 190 -4.69 -2.12 9.72
CA ALA A 190 -4.71 -2.82 10.99
C ALA A 190 -3.34 -3.33 11.41
N ILE A 191 -3.11 -3.41 12.72
CA ILE A 191 -2.05 -4.19 13.35
C ILE A 191 -2.71 -5.13 14.37
N LEU A 192 -2.51 -6.43 14.17
CA LEU A 192 -3.09 -7.49 14.99
C LEU A 192 -1.97 -8.38 15.55
N ALA A 193 -2.00 -8.60 16.86
CA ALA A 193 -1.12 -9.54 17.55
C ALA A 193 -1.84 -10.05 18.82
N PRO A 194 -1.35 -11.10 19.51
CA PRO A 194 -1.87 -11.51 20.79
C PRO A 194 -1.89 -10.37 21.79
N GLY A 195 -3.09 -10.01 22.27
CA GLY A 195 -3.29 -8.89 23.21
C GLY A 195 -3.13 -7.49 22.60
N TYR A 196 -2.97 -7.36 21.27
CA TYR A 196 -2.86 -6.09 20.59
C TYR A 196 -3.78 -6.01 19.36
N ARG A 197 -4.62 -4.99 19.31
CA ARG A 197 -5.51 -4.73 18.17
C ARG A 197 -5.60 -3.24 17.92
N PHE A 198 -5.19 -2.81 16.74
CA PHE A 198 -5.42 -1.49 16.19
C PHE A 198 -6.08 -1.64 14.82
N VAL A 199 -7.15 -0.90 14.57
CA VAL A 199 -7.86 -0.85 13.30
C VAL A 199 -8.28 0.59 13.03
N ALA A 200 -8.03 1.09 11.83
CA ALA A 200 -8.47 2.40 11.37
C ALA A 200 -9.03 2.28 9.96
N SER A 201 -10.20 2.86 9.73
CA SER A 201 -10.87 2.86 8.44
C SER A 201 -10.80 4.24 7.78
N SER A 202 -10.67 4.25 6.47
CA SER A 202 -10.62 5.45 5.65
C SER A 202 -11.38 5.24 4.34
N ARG A 203 -11.71 6.33 3.65
CA ARG A 203 -12.26 6.31 2.30
C ARG A 203 -11.29 6.98 1.34
N TYR A 204 -11.13 6.45 0.15
CA TYR A 204 -10.48 7.18 -0.92
C TYR A 204 -11.40 8.31 -1.41
N LEU A 205 -10.85 9.49 -1.62
CA LEU A 205 -11.61 10.65 -2.09
C LEU A 205 -12.13 10.44 -3.52
N ARG A 206 -11.36 9.69 -4.32
CA ARG A 206 -11.69 9.27 -5.68
C ARG A 206 -11.17 7.84 -5.92
N ASP A 207 -11.66 7.21 -6.97
CA ASP A 207 -11.17 5.92 -7.43
C ASP A 207 -9.64 5.97 -7.66
N CYS A 208 -8.92 4.98 -7.15
CA CYS A 208 -7.48 4.83 -7.33
C CYS A 208 -7.07 4.69 -8.82
N LEU A 209 -7.97 4.23 -9.69
CA LEU A 209 -7.77 4.18 -11.14
C LEU A 209 -7.83 5.55 -11.79
N GLY A 210 -8.52 6.50 -11.18
CA GLY A 210 -8.63 7.89 -11.67
C GLY A 210 -7.27 8.58 -11.82
N VAL A 211 -6.28 8.20 -11.02
CA VAL A 211 -4.90 8.72 -11.13
C VAL A 211 -4.30 8.44 -12.52
N LEU A 212 -4.58 7.28 -13.10
CA LEU A 212 -4.10 6.90 -14.44
C LEU A 212 -4.75 7.74 -15.55
N SER A 213 -5.90 8.36 -15.28
CA SER A 213 -6.58 9.33 -16.14
C SER A 213 -6.33 10.79 -15.72
N GLY A 214 -5.36 11.05 -14.85
CA GLY A 214 -4.97 12.39 -14.41
C GLY A 214 -5.83 12.98 -13.29
N GLN A 215 -6.66 12.20 -12.63
CA GLN A 215 -7.39 12.65 -11.43
C GLN A 215 -6.47 12.70 -10.22
N ASN A 216 -6.67 13.69 -9.36
CA ASN A 216 -5.95 13.82 -8.11
C ASN A 216 -6.39 12.72 -7.13
N ASN A 217 -5.46 12.23 -6.33
CA ASN A 217 -5.73 11.19 -5.34
C ASN A 217 -5.87 11.79 -3.94
N GLY A 218 -6.63 11.11 -3.10
CA GLY A 218 -6.79 11.53 -1.71
C GLY A 218 -7.40 10.41 -0.88
N SER A 219 -7.18 10.50 0.42
CA SER A 219 -7.76 9.61 1.41
C SER A 219 -8.17 10.40 2.65
N LEU A 220 -9.29 10.03 3.26
CA LEU A 220 -9.80 10.65 4.47
C LEU A 220 -10.25 9.60 5.48
N GLN A 221 -9.92 9.84 6.75
CA GLN A 221 -10.26 8.95 7.84
C GLN A 221 -11.76 9.02 8.15
N LEU A 222 -12.31 7.87 8.50
CA LEU A 222 -13.69 7.76 9.00
C LEU A 222 -13.70 7.91 10.53
N ASP A 223 -14.84 8.34 11.05
CA ASP A 223 -15.09 8.30 12.50
C ASP A 223 -14.99 6.85 13.00
N PRO A 224 -14.05 6.52 13.89
CA PRO A 224 -13.88 5.15 14.39
C PRO A 224 -15.12 4.65 15.17
N ALA A 225 -15.92 5.54 15.77
CA ALA A 225 -17.17 5.19 16.43
C ALA A 225 -18.35 5.06 15.46
N GLY A 226 -18.16 5.40 14.18
CA GLY A 226 -19.17 5.37 13.14
C GLY A 226 -19.67 3.96 12.79
N LYS A 227 -20.90 3.85 12.34
CA LYS A 227 -21.50 2.56 11.89
C LYS A 227 -20.70 1.97 10.73
N LEU A 228 -20.21 2.82 9.81
CA LEU A 228 -19.47 2.38 8.63
C LEU A 228 -18.11 1.78 9.02
N SER A 229 -17.37 2.43 9.95
CA SER A 229 -16.10 1.92 10.44
C SER A 229 -16.24 0.55 11.10
N ARG A 230 -17.27 0.36 11.93
CA ARG A 230 -17.57 -0.96 12.54
C ARG A 230 -17.85 -2.03 11.49
N ARG A 231 -18.66 -1.73 10.47
CA ARG A 231 -18.96 -2.67 9.38
C ARG A 231 -17.70 -3.05 8.58
N LEU A 232 -16.80 -2.08 8.34
CA LEU A 232 -15.53 -2.31 7.67
C LEU A 232 -14.58 -3.17 8.51
N GLU A 233 -14.55 -2.95 9.83
CA GLU A 233 -13.80 -3.77 10.76
C GLU A 233 -14.32 -5.20 10.81
N GLU A 234 -15.64 -5.40 10.88
CA GLU A 234 -16.28 -6.72 10.78
C GLU A 234 -15.99 -7.40 9.44
N PHE A 235 -15.88 -6.62 8.36
CA PHE A 235 -15.51 -7.16 7.05
C PHE A 235 -14.05 -7.61 7.02
N LEU A 236 -13.13 -6.85 7.62
CA LEU A 236 -11.74 -7.26 7.81
C LEU A 236 -11.65 -8.60 8.55
N ASP A 237 -12.36 -8.72 9.67
CA ASP A 237 -12.35 -9.95 10.48
C ASP A 237 -12.81 -11.16 9.65
N ARG A 238 -13.91 -11.04 8.91
CA ARG A 238 -14.40 -12.10 8.01
C ARG A 238 -13.42 -12.45 6.89
N VAL A 239 -12.70 -11.45 6.34
CA VAL A 239 -11.64 -11.72 5.36
C VAL A 239 -10.55 -12.54 6.02
N LEU A 240 -10.05 -12.12 7.17
CA LEU A 240 -8.94 -12.77 7.86
C LEU A 240 -9.27 -14.18 8.36
N GLU A 241 -10.54 -14.48 8.68
CA GLU A 241 -11.00 -15.83 9.02
C GLU A 241 -10.72 -16.87 7.93
N ALA A 242 -10.69 -16.45 6.66
CA ALA A 242 -10.44 -17.35 5.53
C ALA A 242 -8.95 -17.57 5.26
N PHE A 243 -8.07 -16.69 5.75
CA PHE A 243 -6.66 -16.67 5.44
C PHE A 243 -5.80 -17.36 6.51
N ASP A 244 -4.66 -17.89 6.10
CA ASP A 244 -3.62 -18.30 7.04
C ASP A 244 -2.91 -17.05 7.57
N THR A 245 -3.44 -16.42 8.59
CA THR A 245 -2.87 -15.21 9.17
C THR A 245 -1.66 -15.53 10.04
N PRO A 246 -0.56 -14.74 9.98
CA PRO A 246 0.51 -14.83 10.96
C PRO A 246 0.01 -14.37 12.34
N GLU A 247 0.67 -14.84 13.40
CA GLU A 247 0.36 -14.45 14.79
C GLU A 247 0.47 -12.94 15.01
N VAL A 248 1.43 -12.29 14.35
CA VAL A 248 1.61 -10.84 14.29
C VAL A 248 1.49 -10.40 12.84
N GLY A 249 0.49 -9.57 12.53
CA GLY A 249 0.24 -9.08 11.19
C GLY A 249 -0.05 -7.59 11.14
N ALA A 250 0.46 -6.92 10.10
CA ALA A 250 -0.06 -5.64 9.63
C ALA A 250 -0.87 -5.90 8.36
N TYR A 251 -1.99 -5.21 8.20
CA TYR A 251 -2.89 -5.42 7.08
C TYR A 251 -3.32 -4.11 6.48
N HIS A 252 -3.38 -4.07 5.15
CA HIS A 252 -4.00 -3.02 4.38
C HIS A 252 -5.04 -3.67 3.48
N LEU A 253 -6.32 -3.48 3.82
CA LEU A 253 -7.47 -4.04 3.11
C LEU A 253 -8.14 -2.94 2.30
N GLU A 254 -8.44 -3.20 1.02
CA GLU A 254 -9.27 -2.35 0.16
C GLU A 254 -10.62 -3.01 -0.12
N VAL A 255 -11.68 -2.22 0.01
CA VAL A 255 -13.08 -2.68 -0.05
C VAL A 255 -13.89 -1.75 -0.93
N PHE A 256 -14.59 -2.30 -1.94
CA PHE A 256 -15.65 -1.58 -2.63
C PHE A 256 -16.93 -1.58 -1.79
N ARG A 257 -17.61 -0.45 -1.75
CA ARG A 257 -18.98 -0.33 -1.26
C ARG A 257 -19.87 0.01 -2.45
N THR A 258 -20.71 -0.94 -2.86
CA THR A 258 -21.60 -0.79 -4.01
C THR A 258 -22.74 0.19 -3.72
N PRO A 259 -23.47 0.68 -4.76
CA PRO A 259 -24.67 1.50 -4.56
C PRO A 259 -25.75 0.82 -3.73
N GLU A 260 -25.78 -0.52 -3.70
CA GLU A 260 -26.70 -1.35 -2.88
C GLU A 260 -26.24 -1.48 -1.43
N ASP A 261 -25.18 -0.76 -1.03
CA ASP A 261 -24.58 -0.79 0.31
C ASP A 261 -23.93 -2.14 0.68
N GLU A 262 -23.48 -2.90 -0.31
CA GLU A 262 -22.76 -4.16 -0.12
C GLU A 262 -21.25 -3.95 -0.16
N PHE A 263 -20.52 -4.74 0.63
CA PHE A 263 -19.06 -4.74 0.60
C PHE A 263 -18.52 -5.88 -0.27
N VAL A 264 -17.61 -5.53 -1.18
CA VAL A 264 -16.92 -6.45 -2.08
C VAL A 264 -15.42 -6.27 -1.92
N LEU A 265 -14.67 -7.36 -1.73
CA LEU A 265 -13.22 -7.31 -1.58
C LEU A 265 -12.54 -6.80 -2.85
N CYS A 266 -11.79 -5.72 -2.75
CA CYS A 266 -10.85 -5.29 -3.77
C CYS A 266 -9.54 -6.07 -3.65
N GLU A 267 -8.79 -5.83 -2.57
CA GLU A 267 -7.56 -6.58 -2.24
C GLU A 267 -7.21 -6.45 -0.75
N ILE A 268 -6.31 -7.31 -0.27
CA ILE A 268 -5.71 -7.22 1.06
C ILE A 268 -4.22 -7.53 0.99
N ALA A 269 -3.38 -6.67 1.57
CA ALA A 269 -1.94 -6.88 1.70
C ALA A 269 -1.56 -7.14 3.17
N SER A 270 -0.62 -8.07 3.39
CA SER A 270 -0.07 -8.35 4.73
C SER A 270 1.14 -7.46 5.00
N ARG A 271 0.91 -6.17 5.05
CA ARG A 271 1.89 -5.11 5.35
C ARG A 271 1.20 -3.84 5.80
N VAL A 272 1.98 -2.90 6.32
CA VAL A 272 1.53 -1.53 6.60
C VAL A 272 1.07 -0.85 5.30
N GLY A 273 -0.05 -0.12 5.35
CA GLY A 273 -0.55 0.67 4.24
C GLY A 273 0.47 1.69 3.73
N GLY A 274 0.52 1.89 2.43
CA GLY A 274 1.49 2.77 1.79
C GLY A 274 1.11 4.26 1.80
N SER A 275 1.82 5.04 0.97
CA SER A 275 1.55 6.47 0.75
C SER A 275 1.56 7.28 2.06
N ARG A 276 0.48 8.02 2.35
CA ARG A 276 0.35 8.90 3.53
C ARG A 276 -0.35 8.23 4.72
N ILE A 277 -0.77 6.99 4.59
CA ILE A 277 -1.50 6.25 5.65
C ILE A 277 -0.73 6.23 6.97
N PRO A 278 0.59 5.89 7.02
CA PRO A 278 1.32 5.92 8.28
C PRO A 278 1.39 7.32 8.91
N ALA A 279 1.55 8.37 8.09
CA ALA A 279 1.59 9.74 8.57
C ALA A 279 0.23 10.17 9.14
N LEU A 280 -0.87 9.87 8.44
CA LEU A 280 -2.23 10.14 8.94
C LEU A 280 -2.51 9.42 10.25
N THR A 281 -2.15 8.13 10.34
CA THR A 281 -2.33 7.34 11.57
C THR A 281 -1.52 7.92 12.73
N ARG A 282 -0.27 8.31 12.49
CA ARG A 282 0.56 8.92 13.53
C ARG A 282 0.01 10.25 14.02
N LEU A 283 -0.46 11.12 13.12
CA LEU A 283 -1.04 12.42 13.49
C LEU A 283 -2.36 12.26 14.24
N THR A 284 -3.18 11.27 13.87
CA THR A 284 -4.52 11.08 14.43
C THR A 284 -4.50 10.31 15.74
N TYR A 285 -3.73 9.25 15.81
CA TYR A 285 -3.75 8.28 16.91
C TYR A 285 -2.46 8.28 17.74
N GLY A 286 -1.41 9.04 17.34
CA GLY A 286 -0.10 8.99 17.97
C GLY A 286 0.65 7.68 17.70
N LEU A 287 0.14 6.82 16.80
CA LEU A 287 0.65 5.49 16.54
C LEU A 287 1.54 5.45 15.30
N ASP A 288 2.77 5.05 15.43
CA ASP A 288 3.65 4.73 14.32
C ASP A 288 3.45 3.27 13.90
N LEU A 289 2.77 3.05 12.77
CA LEU A 289 2.42 1.72 12.29
C LEU A 289 3.64 0.84 12.02
N HIS A 290 4.69 1.39 11.40
CA HIS A 290 5.89 0.61 11.08
C HIS A 290 6.64 0.20 12.33
N THR A 291 6.91 1.16 13.24
CA THR A 291 7.59 0.88 14.50
C THR A 291 6.82 -0.14 15.34
N THR A 292 5.51 0.05 15.47
CA THR A 292 4.66 -0.85 16.28
C THR A 292 4.66 -2.27 15.70
N TRP A 293 4.45 -2.41 14.39
CA TRP A 293 4.44 -3.71 13.74
C TRP A 293 5.81 -4.41 13.80
N LEU A 294 6.92 -3.69 13.54
CA LEU A 294 8.28 -4.24 13.61
C LEU A 294 8.61 -4.72 15.04
N ARG A 295 8.27 -3.93 16.06
CA ARG A 295 8.50 -4.29 17.46
C ARG A 295 7.72 -5.53 17.87
N LEU A 296 6.42 -5.58 17.54
CA LEU A 296 5.58 -6.77 17.79
C LEU A 296 6.11 -8.00 17.06
N SER A 297 6.54 -7.85 15.80
CA SER A 297 7.12 -8.94 15.00
C SER A 297 8.43 -9.49 15.59
N CYS A 298 9.15 -8.68 16.37
CA CYS A 298 10.34 -9.08 17.10
C CYS A 298 10.07 -9.50 18.57
N GLY A 299 8.80 -9.55 18.99
CA GLY A 299 8.44 -9.85 20.38
C GLY A 299 8.83 -8.77 21.38
N LEU A 300 9.03 -7.52 20.92
CA LEU A 300 9.41 -6.39 21.76
C LEU A 300 8.14 -5.68 22.28
N PRO A 301 8.23 -5.04 23.47
CA PRO A 301 7.12 -4.30 24.03
C PRO A 301 6.75 -3.10 23.15
N VAL A 302 5.45 -2.80 23.10
CA VAL A 302 4.87 -1.61 22.45
C VAL A 302 3.92 -0.93 23.41
N ASP A 303 3.65 0.36 23.17
CA ASP A 303 2.59 1.06 23.89
C ASP A 303 1.22 0.41 23.57
N PRO A 304 0.26 0.46 24.50
CA PRO A 304 -1.08 -0.04 24.25
C PRO A 304 -1.70 0.60 23.00
N ALA A 305 -2.52 -0.17 22.29
CA ALA A 305 -3.26 0.38 21.15
C ALA A 305 -4.14 1.57 21.61
N PRO A 306 -4.22 2.65 20.81
CA PRO A 306 -5.08 3.79 21.13
C PRO A 306 -6.54 3.34 21.32
N ASN A 307 -7.14 3.70 22.45
CA ASN A 307 -8.49 3.31 22.84
C ASN A 307 -9.44 4.48 23.06
N THR A 308 -8.97 5.71 22.85
CA THR A 308 -9.77 6.93 22.94
C THR A 308 -10.05 7.47 21.54
N PRO A 309 -11.27 8.02 21.30
CA PRO A 309 -11.56 8.70 20.05
C PRO A 309 -10.54 9.81 19.78
N PRO A 310 -10.06 9.97 18.55
CA PRO A 310 -9.13 11.04 18.22
C PRO A 310 -9.82 12.41 18.34
N ALA A 311 -9.05 13.42 18.76
CA ALA A 311 -9.55 14.80 18.88
C ALA A 311 -9.88 15.44 17.52
N ALA A 312 -9.30 14.94 16.44
CA ALA A 312 -9.55 15.38 15.07
C ALA A 312 -9.25 14.24 14.11
N LEU A 313 -10.01 14.14 13.04
CA LEU A 313 -9.73 13.27 11.90
C LEU A 313 -8.82 13.96 10.89
N ARG A 314 -8.21 13.17 10.02
CA ARG A 314 -7.27 13.69 9.03
C ARG A 314 -7.51 13.10 7.66
N GLY A 315 -7.02 13.82 6.66
CA GLY A 315 -7.01 13.36 5.27
C GLY A 315 -5.78 13.86 4.54
N SER A 316 -5.53 13.27 3.40
CA SER A 316 -4.48 13.68 2.48
C SER A 316 -5.03 13.89 1.09
N ILE A 317 -4.50 14.87 0.38
CA ILE A 317 -4.74 15.11 -1.05
C ILE A 317 -3.40 15.23 -1.77
N GLY A 318 -3.25 14.51 -2.87
CA GLY A 318 -2.09 14.59 -3.76
C GLY A 318 -2.52 15.13 -5.12
N ILE A 319 -1.82 16.15 -5.60
CA ILE A 319 -2.04 16.71 -6.93
C ILE A 319 -1.16 15.98 -7.92
N VAL A 320 -1.79 15.36 -8.90
CA VAL A 320 -1.12 14.54 -9.92
C VAL A 320 -0.58 15.42 -11.04
N PRO A 321 0.66 15.21 -11.52
CA PRO A 321 1.19 15.92 -12.67
C PRO A 321 0.42 15.53 -13.93
N GLN A 322 0.03 16.54 -14.73
CA GLN A 322 -0.86 16.37 -15.90
C GLN A 322 -0.12 16.40 -17.24
N GLY A 323 1.18 16.11 -17.26
CA GLY A 323 1.98 16.11 -18.49
C GLY A 323 2.33 17.49 -19.04
N ARG A 324 1.94 18.57 -18.35
CA ARG A 324 2.32 19.95 -18.68
C ARG A 324 3.30 20.51 -17.64
N PRO A 325 4.26 21.38 -18.02
CA PRO A 325 5.19 21.95 -17.08
C PRO A 325 4.49 22.99 -16.21
N VAL A 326 4.19 22.61 -14.96
CA VAL A 326 3.58 23.47 -13.94
C VAL A 326 4.32 23.31 -12.61
N ARG A 327 4.29 24.36 -11.81
CA ARG A 327 4.78 24.37 -10.42
C ARG A 327 3.62 24.56 -9.47
N ALA A 328 3.61 23.79 -8.41
CA ALA A 328 2.69 24.01 -7.31
C ALA A 328 3.11 25.25 -6.48
N PRO A 329 2.15 25.97 -5.86
CA PRO A 329 2.48 27.05 -4.92
C PRO A 329 3.33 26.51 -3.76
N GLN A 330 4.20 27.37 -3.19
CA GLN A 330 5.14 26.95 -2.14
C GLN A 330 4.50 26.85 -0.75
N SER A 331 3.33 27.42 -0.54
CA SER A 331 2.57 27.40 0.72
C SER A 331 1.08 27.45 0.47
N LEU A 332 0.29 27.03 1.46
CA LEU A 332 -1.16 27.10 1.45
C LEU A 332 -1.64 28.11 2.51
N PRO A 333 -2.73 28.86 2.25
CA PRO A 333 -3.22 29.91 3.16
C PRO A 333 -4.16 29.39 4.27
N PHE A 334 -4.15 28.10 4.57
CA PHE A 334 -5.10 27.46 5.48
C PHE A 334 -4.41 27.01 6.77
N ASP A 335 -4.93 27.42 7.92
CA ASP A 335 -4.40 27.10 9.26
C ASP A 335 -4.67 25.65 9.72
N TRP A 336 -5.59 24.96 9.03
CA TRP A 336 -5.93 23.57 9.28
C TRP A 336 -5.14 22.59 8.39
N VAL A 337 -4.22 23.08 7.54
CA VAL A 337 -3.22 22.26 6.86
C VAL A 337 -2.06 22.00 7.81
N GLU A 338 -1.85 20.73 8.17
CA GLU A 338 -0.79 20.34 9.10
C GLU A 338 0.54 20.03 8.41
N HIS A 339 0.48 19.68 7.13
CA HIS A 339 1.68 19.41 6.32
C HIS A 339 1.39 19.71 4.85
N TYR A 340 2.35 20.33 4.18
CA TYR A 340 2.33 20.57 2.75
C TYR A 340 3.73 20.37 2.17
N GLN A 341 3.84 19.63 1.09
CA GLN A 341 5.12 19.38 0.43
C GLN A 341 4.98 19.43 -1.08
N VAL A 342 5.90 20.11 -1.74
CA VAL A 342 6.03 20.19 -3.20
C VAL A 342 7.14 19.26 -3.65
N ASN A 343 6.93 18.52 -4.73
CA ASN A 343 7.94 17.72 -5.40
C ASN A 343 8.42 18.46 -6.67
N GLU A 344 9.48 19.23 -6.52
CA GLU A 344 10.01 20.04 -7.62
C GLU A 344 10.51 19.21 -8.82
N GLN A 345 10.87 17.95 -8.61
CA GLN A 345 11.33 17.07 -9.69
C GLN A 345 10.19 16.68 -10.64
N LEU A 346 8.95 16.67 -10.17
CA LEU A 346 7.78 16.38 -10.99
C LEU A 346 7.15 17.62 -11.63
N ALA A 347 7.63 18.82 -11.29
CA ALA A 347 7.12 20.11 -11.81
C ALA A 347 7.29 20.29 -13.31
N LEU A 348 8.14 19.51 -13.99
CA LEU A 348 8.61 19.74 -15.36
C LEU A 348 7.85 18.93 -16.42
N GLY A 349 6.55 18.69 -16.25
CA GLY A 349 5.73 18.04 -17.29
C GLY A 349 5.75 16.50 -17.23
N ALA A 350 6.09 15.93 -16.08
CA ALA A 350 5.98 14.50 -15.86
C ALA A 350 4.51 14.03 -15.95
N VAL A 351 4.31 12.77 -16.36
CA VAL A 351 3.02 12.08 -16.30
C VAL A 351 3.04 11.15 -15.10
N ALA A 352 1.94 11.08 -14.37
CA ALA A 352 1.83 10.14 -13.24
C ALA A 352 1.99 8.69 -13.72
N GLN A 353 2.92 7.96 -13.11
CA GLN A 353 3.19 6.56 -13.42
C GLN A 353 2.49 5.60 -12.44
N ASN A 354 2.09 6.10 -11.28
CA ASN A 354 1.41 5.35 -10.22
C ASN A 354 0.72 6.31 -9.25
N SER A 355 -0.02 5.77 -8.30
CA SER A 355 -0.78 6.53 -7.31
C SER A 355 0.06 7.37 -6.33
N THR A 356 1.38 7.22 -6.32
CA THR A 356 2.29 8.02 -5.47
C THR A 356 2.99 9.16 -6.21
N SER A 357 2.79 9.29 -7.52
CA SER A 357 3.40 10.34 -8.36
C SER A 357 2.66 11.66 -8.18
N ASN A 358 2.94 12.40 -7.11
CA ASN A 358 2.28 13.67 -6.80
C ASN A 358 3.22 14.86 -7.00
N LEU A 359 2.74 15.89 -7.73
CA LEU A 359 3.39 17.19 -7.87
C LEU A 359 3.54 17.89 -6.51
N CYS A 360 2.50 17.82 -5.69
CA CYS A 360 2.51 18.22 -4.30
C CYS A 360 1.46 17.42 -3.53
N PHE A 361 1.55 17.44 -2.21
CA PHE A 361 0.51 16.88 -1.36
C PHE A 361 0.32 17.70 -0.10
N ALA A 362 -0.90 17.63 0.45
CA ALA A 362 -1.26 18.23 1.73
C ALA A 362 -1.88 17.20 2.67
N LEU A 363 -1.64 17.39 3.97
CA LEU A 363 -2.35 16.70 5.06
C LEU A 363 -3.21 17.73 5.77
N VAL A 364 -4.48 17.43 5.95
CA VAL A 364 -5.46 18.32 6.57
C VAL A 364 -6.09 17.67 7.79
N ARG A 365 -6.54 18.50 8.75
CA ARG A 365 -7.33 18.06 9.90
C ARG A 365 -8.76 18.58 9.80
N GLY A 366 -9.71 17.89 10.43
CA GLY A 366 -11.10 18.31 10.60
C GLY A 366 -11.71 17.66 11.84
N ALA A 367 -12.81 18.19 12.35
CA ALA A 367 -13.51 17.66 13.50
C ALA A 367 -14.18 16.32 13.19
N ASP A 368 -14.61 16.13 11.94
CA ASP A 368 -15.26 14.91 11.46
C ASP A 368 -14.88 14.63 9.99
N THR A 369 -15.34 13.50 9.48
CA THR A 369 -15.07 13.05 8.10
C THR A 369 -15.57 14.04 7.05
N ALA A 370 -16.73 14.67 7.26
CA ALA A 370 -17.30 15.61 6.30
C ALA A 370 -16.49 16.91 6.21
N GLU A 371 -16.04 17.42 7.34
CA GLU A 371 -15.16 18.59 7.36
C GLU A 371 -13.79 18.29 6.73
N VAL A 372 -13.23 17.12 6.98
CA VAL A 372 -11.98 16.69 6.32
C VAL A 372 -12.17 16.66 4.81
N GLU A 373 -13.25 16.07 4.31
CA GLU A 373 -13.56 16.02 2.88
C GLU A 373 -13.67 17.43 2.27
N GLN A 374 -14.45 18.30 2.89
CA GLN A 374 -14.60 19.68 2.44
C GLN A 374 -13.24 20.40 2.36
N ARG A 375 -12.40 20.24 3.37
CA ARG A 375 -11.06 20.86 3.42
C ARG A 375 -10.13 20.31 2.36
N LEU A 376 -10.17 18.99 2.07
CA LEU A 376 -9.40 18.41 0.98
C LEU A 376 -9.79 18.99 -0.37
N LEU A 377 -11.09 19.13 -0.64
CA LEU A 377 -11.60 19.72 -1.88
C LEU A 377 -11.21 21.21 -2.00
N GLN A 378 -11.26 21.97 -0.91
CA GLN A 378 -10.80 23.36 -0.88
C GLN A 378 -9.30 23.49 -1.16
N VAL A 379 -8.48 22.62 -0.60
CA VAL A 379 -7.03 22.59 -0.88
C VAL A 379 -6.78 22.26 -2.34
N GLU A 380 -7.47 21.26 -2.87
CA GLU A 380 -7.35 20.88 -4.28
C GLU A 380 -7.69 22.03 -5.21
N GLU A 381 -8.86 22.63 -5.06
CA GLU A 381 -9.32 23.78 -5.85
C GLU A 381 -8.30 24.92 -5.78
N TRP A 382 -7.90 25.29 -4.56
CA TRP A 382 -6.94 26.38 -4.38
C TRP A 382 -5.59 26.11 -5.06
N ILE A 383 -5.05 24.87 -4.96
CA ILE A 383 -3.79 24.52 -5.62
C ILE A 383 -3.94 24.60 -7.13
N LEU A 384 -5.02 24.05 -7.70
CA LEU A 384 -5.25 24.05 -9.14
C LEU A 384 -5.38 25.46 -9.71
N ASP A 385 -6.04 26.37 -8.98
CA ASP A 385 -6.19 27.79 -9.36
C ASP A 385 -4.89 28.60 -9.23
N ASN A 386 -3.94 28.13 -8.43
CA ASN A 386 -2.66 28.77 -8.17
C ASN A 386 -1.46 28.04 -8.76
N LEU A 387 -1.67 27.09 -9.68
CA LEU A 387 -0.58 26.48 -10.46
C LEU A 387 0.06 27.55 -11.34
N ILE A 388 1.40 27.57 -11.35
CA ILE A 388 2.20 28.51 -12.15
C ILE A 388 2.79 27.74 -13.33
N GLU A 389 2.61 28.24 -14.56
CA GLU A 389 3.29 27.66 -15.72
C GLU A 389 4.81 27.79 -15.56
N ALA A 390 5.53 26.67 -15.81
CA ALA A 390 6.97 26.66 -15.75
C ALA A 390 7.55 26.95 -17.13
N ASP A 391 8.36 27.98 -17.26
CA ASP A 391 9.08 28.30 -18.51
C ASP A 391 10.13 27.21 -18.84
N GLY A 392 10.00 26.59 -19.99
CA GLY A 392 11.04 25.80 -20.63
C GLY A 392 10.82 24.28 -20.72
N PRO A 393 11.47 23.60 -21.67
CA PRO A 393 11.34 22.15 -21.84
C PRO A 393 12.02 21.40 -20.70
N ALA A 394 11.32 20.41 -20.14
CA ALA A 394 11.86 19.48 -19.19
C ALA A 394 13.11 18.78 -19.74
N ARG A 395 14.28 19.03 -19.20
CA ARG A 395 15.42 18.14 -19.34
C ARG A 395 15.27 17.03 -18.32
N LEU A 396 14.76 15.87 -18.77
CA LEU A 396 14.92 14.65 -18.01
C LEU A 396 16.42 14.38 -17.82
N PRO A 397 16.90 14.03 -16.63
CA PRO A 397 18.22 13.44 -16.49
C PRO A 397 18.28 12.19 -17.36
N ALA A 398 19.35 12.04 -18.13
CA ALA A 398 19.61 10.84 -18.93
C ALA A 398 19.66 9.59 -18.02
N PRO A 399 19.30 8.42 -18.56
CA PRO A 399 19.20 7.17 -17.84
C PRO A 399 20.48 6.73 -17.16
#